data_4a2cfa0f8084e457ddc9fb1366c5e1cd
#
_entry.id   4a2cfa0f8084e457ddc9fb1366c5e1cd
#
_cell.length_a   1.000
_cell.length_b   1.000
_cell.length_c   1.000
_cell.angle_alpha   90.00
_cell.angle_beta   90.00
_cell.angle_gamma   90.00
#
_symmetry.space_group_name_H-M   'P 1'
#
loop_
_entity.id
_entity.type
_entity.pdbx_description
1 polymer ?
#
loop_
_entity_poly.entity_id
_entity_poly.type
_entity_poly.pdbx_seq_one_letter_code
_entity_poly.pdbx_strand_id
1 'polypeptide(L)'
;MVSVKKLDVCIAIVGKSGMGALEYYPENIFLQKEEQMSLDEIAKECERIFETNNSESLDTIFQMGGSSGGARPKVYYVIDGDEWIVKFPSSYDSKDIGQQEYEYSLCAGRCGINMPETRLLNSSIGSGYFAVKRFDRQGDKKIHMVSVSGLMETSHRIPNLDYNQLMKLTFILTKSYE
;
A
#
# COMPACT_ATOMS: atom_id res chain seq x y z
N MET A 1 3.45 21.18 19.99
CA MET A 1 3.34 21.86 18.69
C MET A 1 4.01 20.93 17.67
N VAL A 2 3.30 19.96 17.11
CA VAL A 2 3.84 19.09 16.07
C VAL A 2 4.01 19.95 14.84
N SER A 3 5.23 20.03 14.40
CA SER A 3 5.66 20.96 13.38
C SER A 3 4.85 20.74 12.09
N VAL A 4 4.10 21.75 11.67
CA VAL A 4 3.45 21.86 10.35
C VAL A 4 4.43 21.41 9.26
N LYS A 5 5.72 21.66 9.44
CA LYS A 5 6.81 21.26 8.55
C LYS A 5 6.92 19.74 8.28
N LYS A 6 6.57 18.88 9.24
CA LYS A 6 6.65 17.41 9.04
C LYS A 6 5.51 16.90 8.16
N LEU A 7 4.32 17.45 8.31
CA LEU A 7 3.16 17.12 7.48
C LEU A 7 3.37 17.64 6.04
N ASP A 8 3.87 18.86 5.90
CA ASP A 8 4.14 19.45 4.59
C ASP A 8 5.16 18.63 3.79
N VAL A 9 6.21 18.14 4.46
CA VAL A 9 7.22 17.26 3.84
C VAL A 9 6.59 15.94 3.40
N CYS A 10 5.79 15.28 4.25
CA CYS A 10 5.12 14.03 3.91
C CYS A 10 4.16 14.19 2.72
N ILE A 11 3.42 15.29 2.67
CA ILE A 11 2.51 15.62 1.57
C ILE A 11 3.28 15.84 0.27
N ALA A 12 4.38 16.60 0.31
CA ALA A 12 5.23 16.86 -0.85
C ALA A 12 5.91 15.57 -1.39
N ILE A 13 6.23 14.62 -0.49
CA ILE A 13 6.78 13.31 -0.85
C ILE A 13 5.74 12.45 -1.58
N VAL A 14 4.49 12.44 -1.11
CA VAL A 14 3.41 11.66 -1.74
C VAL A 14 3.10 12.20 -3.14
N GLY A 15 3.09 13.51 -3.34
CA GLY A 15 2.89 14.15 -4.64
C GLY A 15 1.68 13.57 -5.39
N LYS A 16 1.94 13.03 -6.58
CA LYS A 16 0.92 12.42 -7.46
C LYS A 16 0.77 10.91 -7.27
N SER A 17 1.68 10.26 -6.55
CA SER A 17 1.72 8.80 -6.41
C SER A 17 0.74 8.24 -5.40
N GLY A 18 0.13 9.08 -4.57
CA GLY A 18 -0.76 8.70 -3.48
C GLY A 18 -1.92 7.78 -3.89
N MET A 19 -2.53 7.12 -2.91
CA MET A 19 -3.74 6.34 -3.13
C MET A 19 -4.91 7.26 -3.48
N GLY A 20 -5.76 6.81 -4.41
CA GLY A 20 -6.92 7.56 -4.87
C GLY A 20 -6.57 8.67 -5.86
N ALA A 21 -7.43 9.68 -5.95
CA ALA A 21 -7.34 10.75 -6.94
C ALA A 21 -6.76 12.06 -6.39
N LEU A 22 -6.41 12.13 -5.10
CA LEU A 22 -5.80 13.34 -4.53
C LEU A 22 -4.35 13.48 -4.99
N GLU A 23 -3.98 14.69 -5.34
CA GLU A 23 -2.62 15.08 -5.72
C GLU A 23 -2.19 16.24 -4.84
N TYR A 24 -0.91 16.25 -4.48
CA TYR A 24 -0.34 17.25 -3.60
C TYR A 24 0.74 18.04 -4.32
N TYR A 25 0.70 19.37 -4.15
CA TYR A 25 1.64 20.30 -4.77
C TYR A 25 2.22 21.26 -3.72
N PRO A 26 3.49 21.66 -3.84
CA PRO A 26 4.46 21.24 -4.86
C PRO A 26 4.92 19.80 -4.66
N GLU A 27 5.12 19.07 -5.77
CA GLU A 27 5.71 17.73 -5.74
C GLU A 27 7.22 17.83 -5.55
N ASN A 28 7.78 17.01 -4.67
CA ASN A 28 9.23 17.00 -4.45
C ASN A 28 9.92 16.13 -5.50
N ILE A 29 10.34 16.77 -6.59
CA ILE A 29 10.99 16.11 -7.75
C ILE A 29 12.43 15.64 -7.43
N PHE A 30 13.04 16.12 -6.34
CA PHE A 30 14.46 15.84 -6.02
C PHE A 30 14.75 14.37 -5.66
N LEU A 31 13.72 13.54 -5.53
CA LEU A 31 13.81 12.17 -5.05
C LEU A 31 13.50 11.12 -6.12
N GLN A 32 13.24 11.55 -7.35
CA GLN A 32 13.17 10.64 -8.50
C GLN A 32 14.59 10.29 -8.99
N LYS A 33 15.39 9.65 -8.13
CA LYS A 33 16.58 8.95 -8.60
C LYS A 33 16.11 7.65 -9.24
N GLU A 34 16.29 7.58 -10.54
CA GLU A 34 15.97 6.44 -11.42
C GLU A 34 16.90 5.21 -11.22
N GLU A 35 17.38 4.94 -10.05
CA GLU A 35 17.94 3.63 -9.79
C GLU A 35 16.81 2.74 -9.33
N GLN A 36 16.25 1.98 -10.25
CA GLN A 36 15.25 0.95 -9.95
C GLN A 36 15.93 -0.12 -9.08
N MET A 37 15.77 0.03 -7.77
CA MET A 37 16.16 -1.01 -6.83
C MET A 37 15.40 -2.28 -7.16
N SER A 38 16.06 -3.42 -7.10
CA SER A 38 15.38 -4.71 -7.20
C SER A 38 14.45 -4.91 -6.01
N LEU A 39 13.42 -5.74 -6.17
CA LEU A 39 12.47 -6.03 -5.08
C LEU A 39 13.16 -6.60 -3.84
N ASP A 40 14.20 -7.42 -4.04
CA ASP A 40 14.98 -7.98 -2.92
C ASP A 40 15.81 -6.91 -2.19
N GLU A 41 16.31 -5.90 -2.87
CA GLU A 41 16.97 -4.74 -2.25
C GLU A 41 15.99 -3.90 -1.45
N ILE A 42 14.82 -3.65 -2.01
CA ILE A 42 13.73 -2.93 -1.32
C ILE A 42 13.30 -3.71 -0.07
N ALA A 43 13.14 -5.04 -0.16
CA ALA A 43 12.79 -5.88 0.97
C ALA A 43 13.80 -5.80 2.11
N LYS A 44 15.10 -5.90 1.80
CA LYS A 44 16.19 -5.76 2.77
C LYS A 44 16.22 -4.38 3.42
N GLU A 45 15.95 -3.34 2.64
CA GLU A 45 15.90 -1.98 3.16
C GLU A 45 14.70 -1.78 4.09
N CYS A 46 13.53 -2.36 3.76
CA CYS A 46 12.38 -2.40 4.64
C CYS A 46 12.70 -3.08 5.97
N GLU A 47 13.34 -4.25 5.93
CA GLU A 47 13.75 -5.00 7.12
C GLU A 47 14.71 -4.16 8.00
N ARG A 48 15.73 -3.56 7.37
CA ARG A 48 16.71 -2.70 8.07
C ARG A 48 16.08 -1.53 8.79
N ILE A 49 15.08 -0.86 8.18
CA ILE A 49 14.39 0.27 8.79
C ILE A 49 13.62 -0.15 10.04
N PHE A 50 12.94 -1.30 9.98
CA PHE A 50 12.20 -1.81 11.13
C PHE A 50 13.11 -2.22 12.29
N GLU A 51 14.31 -2.71 12.01
CA GLU A 51 15.27 -3.12 13.05
C GLU A 51 15.97 -1.93 13.70
N THR A 52 16.31 -0.90 12.94
CA THR A 52 17.21 0.17 13.41
C THR A 52 16.50 1.42 13.86
N ASN A 53 15.19 1.60 13.57
CA ASN A 53 14.46 2.87 13.73
C ASN A 53 15.19 4.08 13.11
N ASN A 54 16.01 3.86 12.11
CA ASN A 54 16.88 4.89 11.54
C ASN A 54 16.10 5.72 10.50
N SER A 55 16.10 7.03 10.68
CA SER A 55 15.25 7.96 9.94
C SER A 55 15.68 8.23 8.50
N GLU A 56 16.93 7.96 8.13
CA GLU A 56 17.46 8.33 6.81
C GLU A 56 16.89 7.48 5.66
N SER A 57 16.57 6.22 5.92
CA SER A 57 16.00 5.30 4.93
C SER A 57 14.47 5.28 4.95
N LEU A 58 13.84 5.80 6.01
CA LEU A 58 12.38 5.91 6.12
C LEU A 58 11.79 6.77 4.99
N ASP A 59 12.47 7.83 4.61
CA ASP A 59 11.99 8.74 3.58
C ASP A 59 11.90 8.03 2.20
N THR A 60 12.88 7.19 1.87
CA THR A 60 12.90 6.44 0.61
C THR A 60 11.75 5.45 0.50
N ILE A 61 11.50 4.65 1.55
CA ILE A 61 10.39 3.68 1.55
C ILE A 61 9.04 4.37 1.65
N PHE A 62 8.96 5.46 2.42
CA PHE A 62 7.74 6.25 2.48
C PHE A 62 7.38 6.85 1.11
N GLN A 63 8.38 7.26 0.33
CA GLN A 63 8.20 7.72 -1.04
C GLN A 63 7.70 6.61 -1.97
N MET A 64 8.27 5.42 -1.86
CA MET A 64 7.89 4.27 -2.67
C MET A 64 6.53 3.70 -2.26
N GLY A 65 6.18 3.75 -0.97
CA GLY A 65 4.94 3.18 -0.41
C GLY A 65 3.76 4.14 -0.34
N GLY A 66 4.00 5.43 -0.50
CA GLY A 66 2.96 6.46 -0.47
C GLY A 66 2.13 6.45 0.83
N SER A 67 0.87 6.85 0.71
CA SER A 67 -0.08 6.97 1.82
C SER A 67 -0.85 5.68 2.12
N SER A 68 -0.44 4.53 1.56
CA SER A 68 -1.17 3.28 1.77
C SER A 68 -1.04 2.79 3.21
N GLY A 69 -2.15 2.69 3.93
CA GLY A 69 -2.20 2.20 5.30
C GLY A 69 -1.90 0.70 5.44
N GLY A 70 -1.76 0.24 6.67
CA GLY A 70 -1.53 -1.17 7.02
C GLY A 70 -0.15 -1.41 7.64
N ALA A 71 -0.02 -2.54 8.35
CA ALA A 71 1.15 -2.86 9.18
C ALA A 71 2.37 -3.36 8.39
N ARG A 72 2.16 -3.91 7.18
CA ARG A 72 3.25 -4.45 6.36
C ARG A 72 3.81 -3.40 5.41
N PRO A 73 5.15 -3.42 5.18
CA PRO A 73 5.77 -2.56 4.18
C PRO A 73 5.19 -2.83 2.79
N LYS A 74 5.02 -1.79 2.02
CA LYS A 74 4.55 -1.90 0.64
C LYS A 74 5.07 -0.75 -0.20
N VAL A 75 5.24 -0.98 -1.48
CA VAL A 75 5.67 0.03 -2.44
C VAL A 75 4.78 0.04 -3.67
N TYR A 76 4.74 1.18 -4.34
CA TYR A 76 4.20 1.26 -5.69
C TYR A 76 5.27 0.84 -6.69
N TYR A 77 4.89 -0.01 -7.60
CA TYR A 77 5.80 -0.57 -8.58
C TYR A 77 5.12 -0.66 -9.94
N VAL A 78 5.85 -0.38 -11.01
CA VAL A 78 5.30 -0.47 -12.37
C VAL A 78 5.70 -1.80 -12.98
N ILE A 79 4.71 -2.57 -13.44
CA ILE A 79 4.91 -3.85 -14.12
C ILE A 79 4.11 -3.80 -15.42
N ASP A 80 4.80 -3.98 -16.55
CA ASP A 80 4.19 -3.98 -17.88
C ASP A 80 3.38 -2.69 -18.20
N GLY A 81 3.78 -1.55 -17.61
CA GLY A 81 3.11 -0.26 -17.79
C GLY A 81 1.93 0.00 -16.86
N ASP A 82 1.54 -0.97 -16.04
CA ASP A 82 0.50 -0.84 -15.03
C ASP A 82 1.10 -0.54 -13.64
N GLU A 83 0.37 0.19 -12.81
CA GLU A 83 0.76 0.45 -11.43
C GLU A 83 0.28 -0.66 -10.48
N TRP A 84 1.18 -1.16 -9.66
CA TRP A 84 0.96 -2.23 -8.69
C TRP A 84 1.34 -1.80 -7.28
N ILE A 85 0.76 -2.47 -6.31
CA ILE A 85 1.20 -2.43 -4.92
C ILE A 85 1.91 -3.76 -4.65
N VAL A 86 3.19 -3.70 -4.32
CA VAL A 86 3.99 -4.85 -3.91
C VAL A 86 4.15 -4.82 -2.39
N LYS A 87 3.84 -5.93 -1.72
CA LYS A 87 3.94 -6.06 -0.27
C LYS A 87 5.14 -6.89 0.13
N PHE A 88 5.80 -6.47 1.19
CA PHE A 88 6.97 -7.14 1.76
C PHE A 88 6.65 -7.71 3.14
N PRO A 89 7.35 -8.79 3.55
CA PRO A 89 7.23 -9.30 4.91
C PRO A 89 7.61 -8.23 5.93
N SER A 90 6.94 -8.23 7.08
CA SER A 90 7.40 -7.53 8.28
C SER A 90 8.37 -8.43 9.05
N SER A 91 9.06 -7.88 10.07
CA SER A 91 9.98 -8.63 10.94
C SER A 91 9.30 -9.80 11.69
N TYR A 92 7.99 -9.81 11.80
CA TYR A 92 7.20 -10.86 12.47
C TYR A 92 6.59 -11.88 11.51
N ASP A 93 6.69 -11.64 10.21
CA ASP A 93 6.09 -12.52 9.21
C ASP A 93 7.05 -13.67 8.83
N SER A 94 6.48 -14.78 8.39
CA SER A 94 7.27 -15.84 7.74
C SER A 94 7.73 -15.38 6.35
N LYS A 95 8.80 -15.99 5.85
CA LYS A 95 9.29 -15.71 4.48
C LYS A 95 8.31 -16.12 3.38
N ASP A 96 7.27 -16.88 3.74
CA ASP A 96 6.24 -17.38 2.82
C ASP A 96 4.98 -16.51 2.81
N ILE A 97 4.96 -15.41 3.55
CA ILE A 97 3.75 -14.59 3.69
C ILE A 97 3.25 -14.03 2.36
N GLY A 98 4.17 -13.71 1.44
CA GLY A 98 3.81 -13.25 0.09
C GLY A 98 3.09 -14.32 -0.70
N GLN A 99 3.57 -15.56 -0.66
CA GLN A 99 2.92 -16.70 -1.29
C GLN A 99 1.56 -16.99 -0.66
N GLN A 100 1.47 -17.00 0.66
CA GLN A 100 0.20 -17.21 1.37
C GLN A 100 -0.85 -16.16 0.97
N GLU A 101 -0.47 -14.88 0.91
CA GLU A 101 -1.39 -13.81 0.51
C GLU A 101 -1.84 -13.97 -0.95
N TYR A 102 -0.94 -14.41 -1.82
CA TYR A 102 -1.28 -14.72 -3.21
C TYR A 102 -2.26 -15.90 -3.32
N GLU A 103 -2.03 -17.01 -2.59
CA GLU A 103 -2.93 -18.16 -2.57
C GLU A 103 -4.31 -17.79 -2.01
N TYR A 104 -4.38 -16.93 -1.00
CA TYR A 104 -5.64 -16.38 -0.50
C TYR A 104 -6.37 -15.56 -1.56
N SER A 105 -5.66 -14.76 -2.33
CA SER A 105 -6.27 -13.97 -3.41
C SER A 105 -6.88 -14.86 -4.50
N LEU A 106 -6.20 -15.94 -4.86
CA LEU A 106 -6.72 -16.94 -5.80
C LEU A 106 -7.94 -17.68 -5.23
N CYS A 107 -7.92 -18.00 -3.94
CA CYS A 107 -9.07 -18.61 -3.26
C CYS A 107 -10.28 -17.67 -3.28
N ALA A 108 -10.10 -16.39 -2.96
CA ALA A 108 -11.15 -15.40 -3.02
C ALA A 108 -11.78 -15.30 -4.42
N GLY A 109 -10.96 -15.27 -5.48
CA GLY A 109 -11.43 -15.29 -6.86
C GLY A 109 -12.25 -16.55 -7.20
N ARG A 110 -11.81 -17.73 -6.74
CA ARG A 110 -12.57 -18.99 -6.90
C ARG A 110 -13.90 -18.99 -6.14
N CYS A 111 -13.99 -18.24 -5.06
CA CYS A 111 -15.24 -18.04 -4.31
C CYS A 111 -16.17 -17.00 -4.96
N GLY A 112 -15.83 -16.46 -6.12
CA GLY A 112 -16.64 -15.48 -6.84
C GLY A 112 -16.44 -14.04 -6.39
N ILE A 113 -15.46 -13.77 -5.52
CA ILE A 113 -15.13 -12.39 -5.11
C ILE A 113 -14.41 -11.70 -6.26
N ASN A 114 -14.87 -10.52 -6.65
CA ASN A 114 -14.23 -9.72 -7.67
C ASN A 114 -12.92 -9.13 -7.13
N MET A 115 -11.81 -9.81 -7.42
CA MET A 115 -10.47 -9.41 -7.01
C MET A 115 -9.77 -8.63 -8.12
N PRO A 116 -8.98 -7.60 -7.78
CA PRO A 116 -8.00 -7.06 -8.72
C PRO A 116 -7.01 -8.14 -9.16
N GLU A 117 -6.35 -7.94 -10.29
CA GLU A 117 -5.29 -8.84 -10.74
C GLU A 117 -4.19 -8.93 -9.67
N THR A 118 -3.75 -10.16 -9.36
CA THR A 118 -2.70 -10.42 -8.39
C THR A 118 -1.59 -11.24 -9.02
N ARG A 119 -0.34 -11.03 -8.58
CA ARG A 119 0.84 -11.78 -9.01
C ARG A 119 1.71 -12.15 -7.81
N LEU A 120 2.40 -13.26 -7.93
CA LEU A 120 3.52 -13.61 -7.06
C LEU A 120 4.81 -13.28 -7.80
N LEU A 121 5.52 -12.27 -7.36
CA LEU A 121 6.78 -11.84 -7.96
C LEU A 121 7.93 -12.61 -7.34
N ASN A 122 8.93 -12.96 -8.18
CA ASN A 122 10.08 -13.75 -7.74
C ASN A 122 10.89 -13.02 -6.68
N SER A 123 11.39 -13.79 -5.71
CA SER A 123 12.34 -13.36 -4.69
C SER A 123 13.47 -14.37 -4.59
N SER A 124 14.69 -13.92 -4.32
CA SER A 124 15.83 -14.78 -4.00
C SER A 124 15.96 -15.06 -2.49
N ILE A 125 15.19 -14.33 -1.67
CA ILE A 125 15.28 -14.40 -0.20
C ILE A 125 14.03 -14.97 0.48
N GLY A 126 12.97 -15.23 -0.28
CA GLY A 126 11.70 -15.78 0.21
C GLY A 126 10.93 -16.50 -0.89
N SER A 127 9.72 -16.94 -0.61
CA SER A 127 8.85 -17.64 -1.57
C SER A 127 8.20 -16.70 -2.61
N GLY A 128 8.45 -15.41 -2.53
CA GLY A 128 7.96 -14.39 -3.45
C GLY A 128 7.25 -13.23 -2.76
N TYR A 129 7.04 -12.18 -3.53
CA TYR A 129 6.33 -10.97 -3.08
C TYR A 129 4.93 -10.93 -3.67
N PHE A 130 3.93 -10.72 -2.81
CA PHE A 130 2.57 -10.50 -3.27
C PHE A 130 2.45 -9.13 -3.93
N ALA A 131 1.93 -9.12 -5.14
CA ALA A 131 1.62 -7.91 -5.89
C ALA A 131 0.14 -7.89 -6.24
N VAL A 132 -0.49 -6.73 -6.11
CA VAL A 132 -1.87 -6.49 -6.51
C VAL A 132 -1.94 -5.24 -7.38
N LYS A 133 -2.61 -5.37 -8.53
CA LYS A 133 -2.80 -4.24 -9.45
C LYS A 133 -3.66 -3.17 -8.79
N ARG A 134 -3.27 -1.92 -8.93
CA ARG A 134 -3.99 -0.80 -8.33
C ARG A 134 -5.37 -0.65 -8.98
N PHE A 135 -6.41 -0.82 -8.19
CA PHE A 135 -7.80 -0.62 -8.64
C PHE A 135 -8.18 0.86 -8.76
N ASP A 136 -7.42 1.73 -8.12
CA ASP A 136 -7.61 3.18 -8.15
C ASP A 136 -6.94 3.86 -9.36
N ARG A 137 -6.49 3.07 -10.33
CA ARG A 137 -5.94 3.50 -11.62
C ARG A 137 -6.71 2.84 -12.75
N GLN A 138 -7.17 3.64 -13.72
CA GLN A 138 -7.84 3.18 -14.94
C GLN A 138 -7.28 3.96 -16.14
N GLY A 139 -6.21 3.42 -16.75
CA GLY A 139 -5.40 4.17 -17.70
C GLY A 139 -4.87 5.45 -17.06
N ASP A 140 -5.07 6.59 -17.69
CA ASP A 140 -4.62 7.90 -17.16
C ASP A 140 -5.55 8.48 -16.06
N LYS A 141 -6.64 7.79 -15.73
CA LYS A 141 -7.61 8.27 -14.74
C LYS A 141 -7.31 7.71 -13.36
N LYS A 142 -7.42 8.59 -12.36
CA LYS A 142 -7.39 8.23 -10.93
C LYS A 142 -8.80 8.15 -10.39
N ILE A 143 -9.07 7.09 -9.60
CA ILE A 143 -10.36 6.90 -8.94
C ILE A 143 -10.23 7.41 -7.51
N HIS A 144 -11.17 8.27 -7.10
CA HIS A 144 -11.23 8.74 -5.72
C HIS A 144 -11.44 7.59 -4.75
N MET A 145 -10.70 7.62 -3.64
CA MET A 145 -10.85 6.66 -2.57
C MET A 145 -10.84 7.35 -1.21
N VAL A 146 -11.56 6.74 -0.26
CA VAL A 146 -11.51 7.08 1.15
C VAL A 146 -11.47 5.79 1.97
N SER A 147 -10.64 5.73 3.01
CA SER A 147 -10.65 4.58 3.90
C SER A 147 -11.91 4.56 4.76
N VAL A 148 -12.34 3.37 5.18
CA VAL A 148 -13.48 3.24 6.10
C VAL A 148 -13.23 4.03 7.40
N SER A 149 -12.01 4.02 7.91
CA SER A 149 -11.65 4.81 9.10
C SER A 149 -11.77 6.31 8.85
N GLY A 150 -11.38 6.79 7.68
CA GLY A 150 -11.54 8.20 7.30
C GLY A 150 -13.01 8.60 7.15
N LEU A 151 -13.81 7.73 6.52
CA LEU A 151 -15.24 7.97 6.32
C LEU A 151 -16.04 7.97 7.64
N MET A 152 -15.64 7.12 8.58
CA MET A 152 -16.26 6.99 9.90
C MET A 152 -15.63 7.91 10.97
N GLU A 153 -14.66 8.75 10.58
CA GLU A 153 -13.92 9.63 11.48
C GLU A 153 -13.33 8.89 12.69
N THR A 154 -12.85 7.66 12.48
CA THR A 154 -12.29 6.80 13.53
C THR A 154 -10.80 6.59 13.36
N SER A 155 -10.12 6.23 14.45
CA SER A 155 -8.70 5.90 14.39
C SER A 155 -8.49 4.45 13.98
N HIS A 156 -7.70 4.21 12.92
CA HIS A 156 -7.28 2.86 12.53
C HIS A 156 -6.29 2.20 13.53
N ARG A 157 -5.76 2.98 14.49
CA ARG A 157 -4.85 2.48 15.53
C ARG A 157 -5.56 1.88 16.74
N ILE A 158 -6.85 2.11 16.86
CA ILE A 158 -7.68 1.62 17.95
C ILE A 158 -8.72 0.69 17.35
N PRO A 159 -8.77 -0.60 17.72
CA PRO A 159 -9.77 -1.54 17.22
C PRO A 159 -11.17 -1.12 17.72
N ASN A 160 -11.91 -0.40 16.91
CA ASN A 160 -13.23 0.14 17.23
C ASN A 160 -14.27 -0.13 16.13
N LEU A 161 -13.89 -0.88 15.11
CA LEU A 161 -14.77 -1.31 14.01
C LEU A 161 -14.79 -2.84 13.95
N ASP A 162 -15.98 -3.40 13.87
CA ASP A 162 -16.21 -4.82 13.60
C ASP A 162 -16.84 -5.04 12.21
N TYR A 163 -16.92 -6.29 11.79
CA TYR A 163 -17.51 -6.64 10.50
C TYR A 163 -18.99 -6.27 10.38
N ASN A 164 -19.74 -6.27 11.49
CA ASN A 164 -21.16 -5.89 11.47
C ASN A 164 -21.31 -4.40 11.13
N GLN A 165 -20.47 -3.56 11.72
CA GLN A 165 -20.43 -2.12 11.40
C GLN A 165 -19.99 -1.89 9.96
N LEU A 166 -18.96 -2.62 9.49
CA LEU A 166 -18.49 -2.55 8.10
C LEU A 166 -19.61 -2.93 7.11
N MET A 167 -20.33 -4.03 7.36
CA MET A 167 -21.43 -4.47 6.49
C MET A 167 -22.59 -3.48 6.48
N LYS A 168 -22.95 -2.91 7.64
CA LYS A 168 -23.97 -1.85 7.71
C LYS A 168 -23.57 -0.62 6.91
N LEU A 169 -22.32 -0.18 7.03
CA LEU A 169 -21.80 0.94 6.25
C LEU A 169 -21.84 0.63 4.74
N THR A 170 -21.38 -0.55 4.35
CA THR A 170 -21.41 -1.00 2.96
C THR A 170 -22.84 -0.92 2.41
N PHE A 171 -23.82 -1.45 3.14
CA PHE A 171 -25.22 -1.36 2.74
C PHE A 171 -25.73 0.08 2.61
N ILE A 172 -25.38 0.96 3.54
CA ILE A 172 -25.78 2.37 3.48
C ILE A 172 -25.26 3.04 2.22
N LEU A 173 -24.02 2.74 1.84
CA LEU A 173 -23.33 3.35 0.68
C LEU A 173 -23.77 2.75 -0.65
N THR A 174 -23.88 1.44 -0.74
CA THR A 174 -24.10 0.72 -2.00
C THR A 174 -25.54 0.28 -2.20
N LYS A 175 -26.36 0.27 -1.12
CA LYS A 175 -27.69 -0.34 -1.05
C LYS A 175 -27.68 -1.83 -1.36
N SER A 176 -26.51 -2.48 -1.25
CA SER A 176 -26.30 -3.92 -1.45
C SER A 176 -25.39 -4.49 -0.36
N TYR A 177 -25.53 -5.77 -0.09
CA TYR A 177 -24.60 -6.57 0.71
C TYR A 177 -23.72 -7.48 -0.15
N GLU A 178 -23.87 -7.41 -1.48
CA GLU A 178 -23.09 -8.15 -2.46
C GLU A 178 -21.77 -7.44 -2.80
#